data_cb034a5242213693e9a178fcd4a52e8c
#
_entry.id   cb034a5242213693e9a178fcd4a52e8c
#
_cell.length_a   1.000
_cell.length_b   1.000
_cell.length_c   1.000
_cell.angle_alpha   90.00
_cell.angle_beta   90.00
_cell.angle_gamma   90.00
#
_symmetry.space_group_name_H-M   'P 1'
#
loop_
_entity.id
_entity.type
_entity.pdbx_description
1 polymer ?
#
loop_
_entity_poly.entity_id
_entity_poly.type
_entity_poly.pdbx_seq_one_letter_code
_entity_poly.pdbx_strand_id
1 'polypeptide(L)'
;GSEMCIRDSTIVVYADWANAENELKGYQLEGVTLNSPIIQSASYYDHYEFLGKNGIPNDMATVYVEETGYGKRNAGGCKGQLTGICTSLLSSRPGTFTYSVMYYDDRYRIIQQRGNNELGGTEIVHTAYNFSGNPLEEKRIHTVPGTEPIVELHRYTYDHANRLLKTSYQLNDNTPIVLVDNVYDEIGRLKTDKRNGVYELRTDYTYNLRSWLKGINGPLFNQTLNYQETLEGTTPCYNGNISRMCWQSGEGGIVADSQGKGYSFTYDGLSRLKDAIYGEGTHLKQNRNRFNEQITGYDKMGNILG
;
A
#
# COMPACT_ATOMS: atom_id res chain seq x y z
N GLY A 1 -15.73 5.00 -22.84
CA GLY A 1 -15.22 6.35 -23.09
C GLY A 1 -14.80 7.00 -21.79
N SER A 2 -13.61 7.59 -21.73
CA SER A 2 -13.18 8.39 -20.56
C SER A 2 -13.46 9.86 -20.84
N GLU A 3 -14.30 10.49 -20.00
CA GLU A 3 -14.48 11.95 -20.02
C GLU A 3 -13.28 12.62 -19.32
N MET A 4 -12.60 13.52 -20.03
CA MET A 4 -11.64 14.44 -19.45
C MET A 4 -12.28 15.84 -19.40
N CYS A 5 -12.79 16.22 -18.22
CA CYS A 5 -13.32 17.56 -17.99
C CYS A 5 -12.17 18.55 -17.72
N ILE A 6 -11.96 19.49 -18.60
CA ILE A 6 -11.12 20.67 -18.35
C ILE A 6 -12.04 21.72 -17.69
N ARG A 7 -11.75 22.10 -16.47
CA ARG A 7 -12.63 22.80 -15.53
C ARG A 7 -13.15 24.18 -15.97
N ASP A 8 -12.60 24.78 -17.03
CA ASP A 8 -12.93 26.15 -17.47
C ASP A 8 -13.26 26.28 -18.98
N SER A 9 -13.52 25.14 -19.66
CA SER A 9 -13.93 25.18 -21.07
C SER A 9 -15.27 24.51 -21.29
N THR A 10 -16.07 25.08 -22.18
CA THR A 10 -17.31 24.47 -22.71
C THR A 10 -17.01 23.35 -23.71
N ILE A 11 -15.73 22.97 -23.90
CA ILE A 11 -15.29 21.92 -24.83
C ILE A 11 -15.25 20.63 -24.08
N VAL A 12 -16.07 19.67 -24.47
CA VAL A 12 -16.00 18.28 -24.00
C VAL A 12 -15.14 17.53 -24.98
N VAL A 13 -14.11 16.84 -24.46
CA VAL A 13 -13.19 16.02 -25.26
C VAL A 13 -13.46 14.56 -24.93
N TYR A 14 -13.74 13.78 -25.95
CA TYR A 14 -13.89 12.32 -25.85
C TYR A 14 -12.68 11.64 -26.48
N ALA A 15 -12.23 10.55 -25.85
CA ALA A 15 -11.19 9.68 -26.39
C ALA A 15 -11.77 8.28 -26.62
N ASP A 16 -11.92 7.89 -27.87
CA ASP A 16 -12.45 6.60 -28.26
C ASP A 16 -11.37 5.70 -28.85
N TRP A 17 -11.49 4.40 -28.61
CA TRP A 17 -10.61 3.41 -29.20
C TRP A 17 -10.88 3.26 -30.71
N ALA A 18 -9.94 3.67 -31.53
CA ALA A 18 -10.04 3.61 -32.98
C ALA A 18 -9.44 2.33 -33.61
N ASN A 19 -8.76 1.51 -32.82
CA ASN A 19 -8.04 0.31 -33.27
C ASN A 19 -7.05 0.58 -34.43
N ALA A 20 -6.40 1.73 -34.43
CA ALA A 20 -5.49 2.19 -35.46
C ALA A 20 -4.06 2.33 -34.94
N GLU A 21 -3.09 2.28 -35.87
CA GLU A 21 -1.72 2.76 -35.58
C GLU A 21 -1.65 4.25 -35.85
N ASN A 22 -1.49 5.05 -34.78
CA ASN A 22 -1.44 6.49 -34.85
C ASN A 22 -0.63 7.11 -33.70
N GLU A 23 -0.41 8.42 -33.77
CA GLU A 23 0.33 9.17 -32.75
C GLU A 23 -0.37 9.15 -31.39
N LEU A 24 -1.68 8.89 -31.31
CA LEU A 24 -2.48 8.83 -30.10
C LEU A 24 -2.58 7.40 -29.51
N LYS A 25 -1.66 6.53 -29.86
CA LYS A 25 -1.58 5.15 -29.33
C LYS A 25 -2.85 4.32 -29.54
N GLY A 26 -3.53 4.49 -30.67
CA GLY A 26 -4.72 3.74 -31.04
C GLY A 26 -6.04 4.43 -30.69
N TYR A 27 -5.99 5.61 -30.12
CA TYR A 27 -7.16 6.42 -29.82
C TYR A 27 -7.43 7.47 -30.89
N GLN A 28 -8.68 7.92 -30.97
CA GLN A 28 -9.08 9.13 -31.68
C GLN A 28 -9.71 10.08 -30.67
N LEU A 29 -9.54 11.39 -30.90
CA LEU A 29 -10.14 12.43 -30.08
C LEU A 29 -11.23 13.13 -30.82
N GLU A 30 -12.36 13.35 -30.17
CA GLU A 30 -13.45 14.22 -30.63
C GLU A 30 -13.47 15.51 -29.82
N GLY A 31 -13.80 16.63 -30.47
CA GLY A 31 -13.90 17.94 -29.82
C GLY A 31 -12.57 18.73 -29.80
N VAL A 32 -11.44 18.15 -30.13
CA VAL A 32 -10.13 18.83 -30.20
C VAL A 32 -9.22 18.23 -31.26
N THR A 33 -8.44 19.09 -31.93
CA THR A 33 -7.34 18.69 -32.80
C THR A 33 -6.03 19.07 -32.13
N LEU A 34 -5.17 18.10 -31.90
CA LEU A 34 -3.85 18.30 -31.32
C LEU A 34 -2.77 18.40 -32.42
N ASN A 35 -1.88 19.37 -32.32
CA ASN A 35 -0.72 19.50 -33.18
C ASN A 35 0.49 18.87 -32.48
N SER A 36 1.06 17.81 -33.08
CA SER A 36 2.24 17.09 -32.57
C SER A 36 2.11 16.71 -31.09
N PRO A 37 1.10 15.92 -30.68
CA PRO A 37 0.88 15.58 -29.29
C PRO A 37 2.01 14.74 -28.72
N ILE A 38 2.37 15.01 -27.45
CA ILE A 38 3.29 14.16 -26.68
C ILE A 38 2.44 13.31 -25.74
N ILE A 39 2.34 12.01 -26.05
CA ILE A 39 1.59 11.08 -25.20
C ILE A 39 2.45 10.70 -23.99
N GLN A 40 1.93 10.95 -22.80
CA GLN A 40 2.56 10.57 -21.56
C GLN A 40 2.11 9.19 -21.08
N SER A 41 0.82 8.88 -21.26
CA SER A 41 0.24 7.60 -20.90
C SER A 41 -0.97 7.27 -21.75
N ALA A 42 -1.17 5.98 -22.04
CA ALA A 42 -2.38 5.44 -22.65
C ALA A 42 -2.81 4.18 -21.90
N SER A 43 -4.11 4.07 -21.60
CA SER A 43 -4.70 2.93 -20.89
C SER A 43 -5.68 2.22 -21.81
N TYR A 44 -5.59 0.89 -21.89
CA TYR A 44 -6.42 0.04 -22.76
C TYR A 44 -7.36 -0.81 -21.90
N TYR A 45 -8.60 -0.95 -22.34
CA TYR A 45 -9.66 -1.65 -21.61
C TYR A 45 -10.32 -2.70 -22.50
N ASP A 46 -11.00 -3.66 -21.90
CA ASP A 46 -11.95 -4.61 -22.52
C ASP A 46 -11.34 -5.67 -23.42
N HIS A 47 -10.24 -5.40 -24.11
CA HIS A 47 -9.66 -6.28 -25.14
C HIS A 47 -8.13 -6.17 -25.19
N TYR A 48 -7.50 -6.99 -26.03
CA TYR A 48 -6.05 -7.02 -26.24
C TYR A 48 -5.63 -6.68 -27.69
N GLU A 49 -6.51 -6.00 -28.43
CA GLU A 49 -6.28 -5.65 -29.84
C GLU A 49 -5.18 -4.60 -30.05
N PHE A 50 -4.74 -3.97 -28.98
CA PHE A 50 -3.61 -3.04 -28.97
C PHE A 50 -2.25 -3.75 -29.06
N LEU A 51 -2.18 -5.07 -28.80
CA LEU A 51 -0.96 -5.85 -28.95
C LEU A 51 -0.54 -5.94 -30.41
N GLY A 52 0.74 -5.73 -30.68
CA GLY A 52 1.32 -5.65 -32.02
C GLY A 52 1.11 -4.30 -32.69
N LYS A 53 0.59 -3.29 -32.01
CA LYS A 53 0.33 -1.94 -32.52
C LYS A 53 0.96 -0.86 -31.64
N ASN A 54 1.17 0.31 -32.23
CA ASN A 54 1.62 1.53 -31.52
C ASN A 54 2.91 1.35 -30.71
N GLY A 55 3.77 0.42 -31.13
CA GLY A 55 5.03 0.10 -30.45
C GLY A 55 4.89 -0.84 -29.23
N ILE A 56 3.71 -1.40 -28.99
CA ILE A 56 3.49 -2.46 -28.01
C ILE A 56 3.64 -3.80 -28.73
N PRO A 57 4.63 -4.64 -28.38
CA PRO A 57 4.83 -5.91 -29.07
C PRO A 57 3.69 -6.90 -28.78
N ASN A 58 3.59 -7.90 -29.65
CA ASN A 58 2.75 -9.07 -29.46
C ASN A 58 3.66 -10.31 -29.47
N ASP A 59 4.46 -10.47 -28.43
CA ASP A 59 5.49 -11.50 -28.30
C ASP A 59 5.53 -12.05 -26.86
N MET A 60 6.56 -12.81 -26.54
CA MET A 60 6.73 -13.43 -25.22
C MET A 60 6.83 -12.44 -24.05
N ALA A 61 7.08 -11.15 -24.32
CA ALA A 61 7.09 -10.12 -23.28
C ALA A 61 5.67 -9.65 -22.93
N THR A 62 4.68 -9.89 -23.78
CA THR A 62 3.31 -9.37 -23.60
C THR A 62 2.23 -10.44 -23.63
N VAL A 63 2.42 -11.54 -24.38
CA VAL A 63 1.37 -12.58 -24.53
C VAL A 63 1.17 -13.36 -23.24
N TYR A 64 -0.07 -13.74 -22.98
CA TYR A 64 -0.38 -14.65 -21.88
C TYR A 64 0.33 -16.00 -22.05
N VAL A 65 0.97 -16.45 -21.00
CA VAL A 65 1.57 -17.80 -20.93
C VAL A 65 1.03 -18.48 -19.69
N GLU A 66 0.36 -19.62 -19.87
CA GLU A 66 -0.16 -20.41 -18.75
C GLU A 66 1.00 -20.86 -17.85
N GLU A 67 0.89 -20.59 -16.56
CA GLU A 67 1.85 -21.02 -15.55
C GLU A 67 1.13 -21.89 -14.53
N THR A 68 1.68 -23.08 -14.27
CA THR A 68 1.06 -24.04 -13.36
C THR A 68 0.95 -23.46 -11.95
N GLY A 69 -0.25 -23.53 -11.35
CA GLY A 69 -0.52 -23.03 -10.00
C GLY A 69 -1.10 -21.62 -9.94
N TYR A 70 -1.08 -20.85 -11.05
CA TYR A 70 -1.52 -19.44 -11.05
C TYR A 70 -2.89 -19.19 -11.69
N GLY A 71 -3.67 -20.24 -11.90
CA GLY A 71 -5.00 -20.13 -12.53
C GLY A 71 -4.92 -20.03 -14.04
N LYS A 72 -6.09 -19.87 -14.67
CA LYS A 72 -6.23 -19.78 -16.13
C LYS A 72 -6.88 -18.46 -16.52
N ARG A 73 -6.41 -17.91 -17.65
CA ARG A 73 -7.00 -16.71 -18.24
C ARG A 73 -8.48 -16.95 -18.59
N ASN A 74 -9.31 -15.98 -18.25
CA ASN A 74 -10.71 -15.96 -18.66
C ASN A 74 -10.83 -15.91 -20.19
N ALA A 75 -11.51 -16.93 -20.77
CA ALA A 75 -11.78 -16.99 -22.19
C ALA A 75 -13.02 -16.15 -22.60
N GLY A 76 -13.86 -15.75 -21.63
CA GLY A 76 -15.11 -15.02 -21.87
C GLY A 76 -14.94 -13.50 -22.07
N GLY A 77 -13.69 -13.01 -22.03
CA GLY A 77 -13.40 -11.58 -22.19
C GLY A 77 -13.11 -10.87 -20.87
N CYS A 78 -12.81 -9.58 -20.95
CA CYS A 78 -12.39 -8.74 -19.81
C CYS A 78 -13.09 -7.35 -19.84
N LYS A 79 -14.37 -7.32 -20.21
CA LYS A 79 -15.17 -6.09 -20.29
C LYS A 79 -15.15 -5.32 -18.97
N GLY A 80 -14.86 -4.03 -19.04
CA GLY A 80 -14.71 -3.13 -17.89
C GLY A 80 -13.35 -3.22 -17.21
N GLN A 81 -12.45 -4.11 -17.63
CA GLN A 81 -11.13 -4.29 -17.02
C GLN A 81 -10.05 -3.55 -17.79
N LEU A 82 -9.07 -3.01 -17.06
CA LEU A 82 -7.86 -2.43 -17.60
C LEU A 82 -6.96 -3.56 -18.13
N THR A 83 -6.79 -3.66 -19.43
CA THR A 83 -6.03 -4.74 -20.08
C THR A 83 -4.59 -4.36 -20.42
N GLY A 84 -4.29 -3.07 -20.51
CA GLY A 84 -2.95 -2.60 -20.76
C GLY A 84 -2.73 -1.14 -20.40
N ILE A 85 -1.48 -0.82 -20.11
CA ILE A 85 -1.00 0.56 -19.88
C ILE A 85 0.28 0.72 -20.69
N CYS A 86 0.40 1.87 -21.36
CA CYS A 86 1.62 2.32 -22.01
C CYS A 86 2.01 3.66 -21.39
N THR A 87 3.24 3.82 -20.89
CA THR A 87 3.71 5.03 -20.20
C THR A 87 5.02 5.51 -20.80
N SER A 88 5.10 6.77 -21.16
CA SER A 88 6.31 7.41 -21.68
C SER A 88 7.38 7.51 -20.60
N LEU A 89 8.60 7.12 -20.94
CA LEU A 89 9.76 7.40 -20.10
C LEU A 89 10.16 8.87 -20.28
N LEU A 90 10.10 9.63 -19.18
CA LEU A 90 10.50 11.05 -19.15
C LEU A 90 12.03 11.23 -19.15
N SER A 91 12.78 10.20 -19.53
CA SER A 91 14.22 10.19 -19.61
C SER A 91 14.72 10.89 -20.89
N SER A 92 16.06 10.93 -21.08
CA SER A 92 16.76 11.52 -22.23
C SER A 92 16.44 10.86 -23.59
N ARG A 93 15.50 9.92 -23.67
CA ARG A 93 15.07 9.23 -24.88
C ARG A 93 13.58 9.49 -25.14
N PRO A 94 13.19 10.62 -25.75
CA PRO A 94 11.81 10.89 -26.14
C PRO A 94 11.26 9.78 -27.04
N GLY A 95 10.03 9.36 -26.80
CA GLY A 95 9.37 8.31 -27.59
C GLY A 95 9.64 6.87 -27.13
N THR A 96 10.39 6.68 -26.03
CA THR A 96 10.51 5.37 -25.36
C THR A 96 9.38 5.19 -24.39
N PHE A 97 8.76 4.00 -24.40
CA PHE A 97 7.62 3.66 -23.55
C PHE A 97 7.88 2.38 -22.77
N THR A 98 7.43 2.34 -21.53
CA THR A 98 7.13 1.09 -20.84
C THR A 98 5.68 0.72 -21.10
N TYR A 99 5.41 -0.58 -21.16
CA TYR A 99 4.06 -1.13 -21.27
C TYR A 99 3.86 -2.26 -20.28
N SER A 100 2.61 -2.41 -19.86
CA SER A 100 2.18 -3.48 -18.96
C SER A 100 0.84 -4.02 -19.43
N VAL A 101 0.73 -5.34 -19.53
CA VAL A 101 -0.47 -6.05 -19.98
C VAL A 101 -0.97 -6.94 -18.87
N MET A 102 -2.24 -6.82 -18.51
CA MET A 102 -2.87 -7.54 -17.41
C MET A 102 -3.81 -8.63 -17.95
N TYR A 103 -3.71 -9.83 -17.36
CA TYR A 103 -4.55 -10.97 -17.68
C TYR A 103 -5.33 -11.42 -16.46
N TYR A 104 -6.60 -11.73 -16.66
CA TYR A 104 -7.59 -11.94 -15.63
C TYR A 104 -8.09 -13.39 -15.63
N ASP A 105 -8.47 -13.88 -14.45
CA ASP A 105 -9.22 -15.12 -14.31
C ASP A 105 -10.73 -14.88 -14.53
N ASP A 106 -11.54 -15.92 -14.33
CA ASP A 106 -13.01 -15.90 -14.45
C ASP A 106 -13.72 -15.04 -13.40
N ARG A 107 -12.99 -14.59 -12.36
CA ARG A 107 -13.45 -13.68 -11.32
C ARG A 107 -12.91 -12.26 -11.48
N TYR A 108 -12.30 -11.95 -12.63
CA TYR A 108 -11.66 -10.67 -12.94
C TYR A 108 -10.53 -10.27 -11.98
N ARG A 109 -9.79 -11.26 -11.43
CA ARG A 109 -8.57 -11.03 -10.66
C ARG A 109 -7.36 -11.12 -11.58
N ILE A 110 -6.37 -10.25 -11.40
CA ILE A 110 -5.15 -10.25 -12.20
C ILE A 110 -4.30 -11.47 -11.82
N ILE A 111 -4.24 -12.47 -12.69
CA ILE A 111 -3.41 -13.66 -12.50
C ILE A 111 -2.04 -13.54 -13.14
N GLN A 112 -1.90 -12.66 -14.12
CA GLN A 112 -0.61 -12.41 -14.77
C GLN A 112 -0.54 -10.97 -15.24
N GLN A 113 0.60 -10.33 -15.00
CA GLN A 113 0.99 -9.05 -15.57
C GLN A 113 2.31 -9.21 -16.30
N ARG A 114 2.42 -8.65 -17.49
CA ARG A 114 3.60 -8.78 -18.35
C ARG A 114 3.94 -7.44 -18.99
N GLY A 115 5.23 -7.15 -19.13
CA GLY A 115 5.66 -5.90 -19.76
C GLY A 115 7.16 -5.81 -19.92
N ASN A 116 7.63 -4.69 -20.44
CA ASN A 116 9.04 -4.35 -20.45
C ASN A 116 9.41 -3.54 -19.22
N ASN A 117 10.71 -3.39 -19.00
CA ASN A 117 11.26 -2.50 -17.98
C ASN A 117 12.20 -1.44 -18.60
N GLU A 118 12.61 -0.46 -17.80
CA GLU A 118 13.47 0.65 -18.23
C GLU A 118 14.87 0.21 -18.66
N LEU A 119 15.30 -0.98 -18.23
CA LEU A 119 16.62 -1.56 -18.54
C LEU A 119 16.61 -2.36 -19.84
N GLY A 120 15.49 -2.36 -20.59
CA GLY A 120 15.34 -3.07 -21.87
C GLY A 120 15.06 -4.56 -21.73
N GLY A 121 14.74 -5.03 -20.53
CA GLY A 121 14.31 -6.40 -20.27
C GLY A 121 12.80 -6.51 -20.10
N THR A 122 12.36 -7.55 -19.39
CA THR A 122 10.94 -7.83 -19.13
C THR A 122 10.61 -7.90 -17.65
N GLU A 123 9.36 -7.61 -17.33
CA GLU A 123 8.77 -7.71 -16.01
C GLU A 123 7.55 -8.61 -16.11
N ILE A 124 7.54 -9.71 -15.38
CA ILE A 124 6.43 -10.67 -15.36
C ILE A 124 6.04 -10.92 -13.91
N VAL A 125 4.76 -10.75 -13.61
CA VAL A 125 4.19 -11.05 -12.30
C VAL A 125 3.08 -12.08 -12.47
N HIS A 126 3.12 -13.15 -11.68
CA HIS A 126 2.06 -14.15 -11.57
C HIS A 126 1.48 -14.08 -10.16
N THR A 127 0.14 -14.11 -10.04
CA THR A 127 -0.53 -14.10 -8.74
C THR A 127 -1.52 -15.25 -8.64
N ALA A 128 -1.32 -16.11 -7.65
CA ALA A 128 -2.27 -17.17 -7.30
C ALA A 128 -3.16 -16.71 -6.16
N TYR A 129 -4.44 -17.07 -6.21
CA TYR A 129 -5.45 -16.65 -5.23
C TYR A 129 -6.11 -17.83 -4.55
N ASN A 130 -6.53 -17.65 -3.32
CA ASN A 130 -7.46 -18.57 -2.67
C ASN A 130 -8.91 -18.34 -3.16
N PHE A 131 -9.84 -19.17 -2.67
CA PHE A 131 -11.26 -19.05 -2.98
C PHE A 131 -11.84 -17.68 -2.59
N SER A 132 -11.38 -17.10 -1.48
CA SER A 132 -11.87 -15.81 -0.95
C SER A 132 -11.29 -14.59 -1.69
N GLY A 133 -10.35 -14.78 -2.63
CA GLY A 133 -9.73 -13.69 -3.39
C GLY A 133 -8.44 -13.13 -2.78
N ASN A 134 -7.93 -13.71 -1.70
CA ASN A 134 -6.65 -13.30 -1.14
C ASN A 134 -5.50 -13.95 -1.92
N PRO A 135 -4.38 -13.24 -2.20
CA PRO A 135 -3.22 -13.81 -2.83
C PRO A 135 -2.59 -14.90 -1.95
N LEU A 136 -2.28 -16.04 -2.52
CA LEU A 136 -1.54 -17.13 -1.87
C LEU A 136 -0.06 -17.08 -2.22
N GLU A 137 0.21 -16.74 -3.46
CA GLU A 137 1.57 -16.67 -3.97
C GLU A 137 1.66 -15.57 -5.05
N GLU A 138 2.72 -14.79 -5.01
CA GLU A 138 3.10 -13.84 -6.04
C GLU A 138 4.53 -14.14 -6.48
N LYS A 139 4.70 -14.42 -7.78
CA LYS A 139 6.00 -14.69 -8.41
C LYS A 139 6.31 -13.58 -9.38
N ARG A 140 7.36 -12.84 -9.11
CA ARG A 140 7.88 -11.79 -9.97
C ARG A 140 9.14 -12.25 -10.65
N ILE A 141 9.23 -12.08 -11.96
CA ILE A 141 10.40 -12.41 -12.78
C ILE A 141 10.87 -11.12 -13.45
N HIS A 142 12.03 -10.66 -13.05
CA HIS A 142 12.68 -9.48 -13.60
C HIS A 142 13.87 -9.92 -14.46
N THR A 143 13.90 -9.47 -15.73
CA THR A 143 15.02 -9.74 -16.64
C THR A 143 15.69 -8.45 -17.07
N VAL A 144 17.00 -8.54 -17.29
CA VAL A 144 17.79 -7.48 -17.93
C VAL A 144 18.67 -8.17 -18.98
N PRO A 145 18.80 -7.62 -20.20
CA PRO A 145 19.65 -8.22 -21.22
C PRO A 145 21.08 -8.47 -20.74
N GLY A 146 21.57 -9.70 -20.92
CA GLY A 146 22.93 -10.08 -20.53
C GLY A 146 23.12 -10.46 -19.06
N THR A 147 22.05 -10.53 -18.28
CA THR A 147 22.09 -11.00 -16.87
C THR A 147 21.14 -12.17 -16.66
N GLU A 148 21.40 -12.96 -15.60
CA GLU A 148 20.47 -13.99 -15.16
C GLU A 148 19.17 -13.34 -14.64
N PRO A 149 18.00 -13.95 -14.86
CA PRO A 149 16.74 -13.49 -14.31
C PRO A 149 16.76 -13.43 -12.79
N ILE A 150 16.12 -12.40 -12.24
CA ILE A 150 15.84 -12.31 -10.81
C ILE A 150 14.40 -12.78 -10.60
N VAL A 151 14.23 -13.81 -9.76
CA VAL A 151 12.92 -14.37 -9.40
C VAL A 151 12.65 -14.08 -7.93
N GLU A 152 11.62 -13.32 -7.67
CA GLU A 152 11.13 -13.02 -6.33
C GLU A 152 9.82 -13.77 -6.11
N LEU A 153 9.70 -14.44 -4.97
CA LEU A 153 8.54 -15.24 -4.65
C LEU A 153 8.03 -14.88 -3.25
N HIS A 154 6.83 -14.31 -3.20
CA HIS A 154 6.11 -14.04 -1.97
C HIS A 154 5.04 -15.11 -1.76
N ARG A 155 4.98 -15.69 -0.55
CA ARG A 155 3.91 -16.63 -0.16
C ARG A 155 3.18 -16.10 1.06
N TYR A 156 1.87 -16.25 1.04
CA TYR A 156 0.97 -15.75 2.08
C TYR A 156 0.16 -16.89 2.67
N THR A 157 0.03 -16.93 3.98
CA THR A 157 -0.86 -17.85 4.67
C THR A 157 -1.88 -17.09 5.50
N TYR A 158 -3.08 -17.61 5.55
CA TYR A 158 -4.20 -16.99 6.23
C TYR A 158 -4.85 -17.97 7.21
N ASP A 159 -5.53 -17.44 8.20
CA ASP A 159 -6.39 -18.24 9.06
C ASP A 159 -7.78 -18.46 8.45
N HIS A 160 -8.64 -19.16 9.19
CA HIS A 160 -10.02 -19.44 8.76
C HIS A 160 -10.91 -18.20 8.61
N ALA A 161 -10.51 -17.07 9.19
CA ALA A 161 -11.18 -15.78 9.07
C ALA A 161 -10.56 -14.88 7.98
N ASN A 162 -9.69 -15.43 7.13
CA ASN A 162 -8.94 -14.72 6.08
C ASN A 162 -8.01 -13.61 6.59
N ARG A 163 -7.52 -13.71 7.83
CA ARG A 163 -6.51 -12.79 8.35
C ARG A 163 -5.13 -13.31 8.02
N LEU A 164 -4.23 -12.43 7.59
CA LEU A 164 -2.86 -12.78 7.21
C LEU A 164 -2.07 -13.26 8.43
N LEU A 165 -1.67 -14.54 8.42
CA LEU A 165 -0.81 -15.12 9.44
C LEU A 165 0.66 -14.94 9.12
N LYS A 166 1.06 -15.24 7.90
CA LYS A 166 2.48 -15.27 7.55
C LYS A 166 2.72 -14.79 6.13
N THR A 167 3.80 -14.02 5.96
CA THR A 167 4.38 -13.70 4.66
C THR A 167 5.79 -14.24 4.62
N SER A 168 6.12 -15.03 3.61
CA SER A 168 7.51 -15.45 3.33
C SER A 168 7.97 -14.90 1.99
N TYR A 169 9.27 -14.68 1.87
CA TYR A 169 9.95 -14.19 0.69
C TYR A 169 11.08 -15.12 0.31
N GLN A 170 11.24 -15.36 -0.97
CA GLN A 170 12.33 -16.15 -1.52
C GLN A 170 12.90 -15.42 -2.75
N LEU A 171 14.20 -15.24 -2.78
CA LEU A 171 14.93 -14.68 -3.91
C LEU A 171 15.65 -15.83 -4.64
N ASN A 172 15.32 -16.03 -5.92
CA ASN A 172 15.81 -17.14 -6.72
C ASN A 172 15.65 -18.49 -5.97
N ASP A 173 16.66 -19.33 -5.96
CA ASP A 173 16.66 -20.62 -5.29
C ASP A 173 17.17 -20.56 -3.83
N ASN A 174 17.27 -19.34 -3.25
CA ASN A 174 17.71 -19.19 -1.87
C ASN A 174 16.65 -19.73 -0.89
N THR A 175 17.07 -20.01 0.33
CA THR A 175 16.17 -20.43 1.40
C THR A 175 15.14 -19.32 1.68
N PRO A 176 13.84 -19.64 1.71
CA PRO A 176 12.81 -18.64 2.03
C PRO A 176 13.01 -18.06 3.43
N ILE A 177 12.80 -16.75 3.55
CA ILE A 177 12.79 -16.04 4.82
C ILE A 177 11.36 -15.64 5.18
N VAL A 178 11.08 -15.53 6.48
CA VAL A 178 9.77 -15.09 6.99
C VAL A 178 9.81 -13.58 7.19
N LEU A 179 9.07 -12.83 6.39
CA LEU A 179 8.99 -11.38 6.54
C LEU A 179 8.07 -10.96 7.68
N VAL A 180 6.93 -11.64 7.80
CA VAL A 180 5.86 -11.35 8.76
C VAL A 180 5.35 -12.65 9.34
N ASP A 181 5.14 -12.70 10.67
CA ASP A 181 4.48 -13.79 11.39
C ASP A 181 3.55 -13.18 12.45
N ASN A 182 2.26 -13.20 12.17
CA ASN A 182 1.20 -12.58 12.94
C ASN A 182 0.46 -13.59 13.81
N VAL A 183 0.13 -13.18 15.01
CA VAL A 183 -0.78 -13.91 15.90
C VAL A 183 -1.94 -12.98 16.28
N TYR A 184 -3.16 -13.49 16.23
CA TYR A 184 -4.36 -12.75 16.61
C TYR A 184 -4.92 -13.28 17.93
N ASP A 185 -5.62 -12.43 18.64
CA ASP A 185 -6.37 -12.82 19.83
C ASP A 185 -7.73 -13.47 19.46
N GLU A 186 -8.47 -13.93 20.46
CA GLU A 186 -9.73 -14.65 20.31
C GLU A 186 -10.84 -13.82 19.61
N ILE A 187 -10.74 -12.49 19.66
CA ILE A 187 -11.70 -11.58 19.03
C ILE A 187 -11.14 -10.95 17.73
N GLY A 188 -9.99 -11.42 17.26
CA GLY A 188 -9.45 -11.10 15.95
C GLY A 188 -8.53 -9.89 15.87
N ARG A 189 -8.08 -9.33 17.00
CA ARG A 189 -7.11 -8.24 17.00
C ARG A 189 -5.69 -8.78 16.92
N LEU A 190 -4.78 -8.04 16.30
CA LEU A 190 -3.37 -8.40 16.23
C LEU A 190 -2.77 -8.43 17.65
N LYS A 191 -2.33 -9.60 18.08
CA LYS A 191 -1.73 -9.82 19.39
C LYS A 191 -0.22 -9.76 19.36
N THR A 192 0.36 -10.32 18.32
CA THR A 192 1.81 -10.37 18.14
C THR A 192 2.14 -10.23 16.66
N ASP A 193 3.16 -9.46 16.36
CA ASP A 193 3.79 -9.36 15.05
C ASP A 193 5.28 -9.65 15.21
N LYS A 194 5.81 -10.57 14.41
CA LYS A 194 7.25 -10.81 14.31
C LYS A 194 7.72 -10.47 12.92
N ARG A 195 8.78 -9.70 12.84
CA ARG A 195 9.44 -9.35 11.59
C ARG A 195 10.66 -10.23 11.39
N ASN A 196 10.92 -10.60 10.14
CA ASN A 196 12.09 -11.40 9.74
C ASN A 196 12.24 -12.73 10.49
N GLY A 197 11.17 -13.22 11.12
CA GLY A 197 11.18 -14.45 11.92
C GLY A 197 12.03 -14.40 13.19
N VAL A 198 12.63 -13.26 13.54
CA VAL A 198 13.53 -13.12 14.69
C VAL A 198 12.82 -12.52 15.90
N TYR A 199 13.23 -12.97 17.09
CA TYR A 199 12.63 -12.52 18.36
C TYR A 199 12.85 -11.03 18.62
N GLU A 200 14.00 -10.51 18.27
CA GLU A 200 14.41 -9.11 18.47
C GLU A 200 13.53 -8.12 17.72
N LEU A 201 12.78 -8.61 16.74
CA LEU A 201 11.81 -7.80 15.96
C LEU A 201 10.35 -8.17 16.28
N ARG A 202 10.13 -8.83 17.41
CA ARG A 202 8.79 -9.12 17.91
C ARG A 202 8.16 -7.88 18.51
N THR A 203 6.86 -7.70 18.25
CA THR A 203 6.03 -6.67 18.88
C THR A 203 4.75 -7.31 19.40
N ASP A 204 4.45 -7.10 20.68
CA ASP A 204 3.21 -7.54 21.32
C ASP A 204 2.28 -6.35 21.53
N TYR A 205 1.00 -6.53 21.26
CA TYR A 205 -0.05 -5.53 21.37
C TYR A 205 -1.02 -5.91 22.49
N THR A 206 -1.41 -4.94 23.27
CA THR A 206 -2.42 -5.10 24.32
C THR A 206 -3.56 -4.10 24.11
N TYR A 207 -4.77 -4.50 24.46
CA TYR A 207 -5.98 -3.72 24.24
C TYR A 207 -6.85 -3.67 25.49
N ASN A 208 -7.67 -2.65 25.58
CA ASN A 208 -8.73 -2.60 26.58
C ASN A 208 -10.02 -3.34 26.10
N LEU A 209 -11.04 -3.36 26.95
CA LEU A 209 -12.33 -3.99 26.65
C LEU A 209 -13.06 -3.36 25.44
N ARG A 210 -12.75 -2.12 25.09
CA ARG A 210 -13.31 -1.41 23.93
C ARG A 210 -12.45 -1.59 22.66
N SER A 211 -11.48 -2.49 22.70
CA SER A 211 -10.50 -2.73 21.64
C SER A 211 -9.61 -1.53 21.31
N TRP A 212 -9.48 -0.58 22.22
CA TRP A 212 -8.50 0.49 22.08
C TRP A 212 -7.11 -0.04 22.45
N LEU A 213 -6.11 0.32 21.66
CA LEU A 213 -4.73 -0.09 21.89
C LEU A 213 -4.23 0.50 23.23
N LYS A 214 -3.76 -0.33 24.13
CA LYS A 214 -3.18 0.09 25.42
C LYS A 214 -1.66 0.02 25.45
N GLY A 215 -1.08 -0.91 24.74
CA GLY A 215 0.36 -1.08 24.77
C GLY A 215 0.90 -1.70 23.49
N ILE A 216 2.09 -1.27 23.16
CA ILE A 216 2.98 -1.85 22.16
C ILE A 216 4.25 -2.21 22.91
N ASN A 217 4.63 -3.49 22.91
CA ASN A 217 5.78 -3.98 23.66
C ASN A 217 6.69 -4.79 22.74
N GLY A 218 7.94 -4.41 22.68
CA GLY A 218 8.96 -5.10 21.90
C GLY A 218 10.37 -4.79 22.39
N PRO A 219 11.37 -5.55 21.99
CA PRO A 219 12.75 -5.32 22.41
C PRO A 219 13.30 -3.95 21.97
N LEU A 220 12.81 -3.39 20.86
CA LEU A 220 13.33 -2.12 20.33
C LEU A 220 12.51 -0.91 20.73
N PHE A 221 11.21 -1.09 20.99
CA PHE A 221 10.29 0.01 21.27
C PHE A 221 9.13 -0.45 22.14
N ASN A 222 8.79 0.39 23.11
CA ASN A 222 7.66 0.18 24.02
C ASN A 222 6.82 1.44 24.09
N GLN A 223 5.50 1.29 24.10
CA GLN A 223 4.55 2.39 24.21
C GLN A 223 3.36 2.00 25.08
N THR A 224 2.90 2.92 25.89
CA THR A 224 1.67 2.78 26.68
C THR A 224 0.72 3.93 26.35
N LEU A 225 -0.54 3.60 26.10
CA LEU A 225 -1.63 4.54 25.85
C LEU A 225 -2.65 4.45 26.99
N ASN A 226 -2.97 5.57 27.57
CA ASN A 226 -3.97 5.70 28.63
C ASN A 226 -5.16 6.51 28.10
N TYR A 227 -6.33 6.22 28.60
CA TYR A 227 -7.59 6.82 28.16
C TYR A 227 -8.37 7.35 29.36
N GLN A 228 -9.02 6.46 30.06
CA GLN A 228 -9.94 6.77 31.20
C GLN A 228 -9.31 6.59 32.56
N GLU A 229 -8.06 6.17 32.61
CA GLU A 229 -7.32 5.99 33.87
C GLU A 229 -7.07 7.35 34.53
N THR A 230 -7.31 7.43 35.83
CA THR A 230 -6.98 8.62 36.61
C THR A 230 -5.50 8.61 36.93
N LEU A 231 -4.74 9.35 36.17
CA LEU A 231 -3.29 9.50 36.31
C LEU A 231 -2.97 10.96 36.71
N GLU A 232 -1.93 11.16 37.50
CA GLU A 232 -1.50 12.50 37.88
C GLU A 232 -1.13 13.33 36.65
N GLY A 233 -1.67 14.54 36.57
CA GLY A 233 -1.41 15.47 35.45
C GLY A 233 -2.17 15.17 34.15
N THR A 234 -3.18 14.30 34.20
CA THR A 234 -4.01 13.97 33.02
C THR A 234 -5.49 14.19 33.28
N THR A 235 -6.25 14.41 32.24
CA THR A 235 -7.72 14.40 32.26
C THR A 235 -8.22 13.10 31.66
N PRO A 236 -8.93 12.23 32.39
CA PRO A 236 -9.48 10.99 31.83
C PRO A 236 -10.41 11.23 30.64
N CYS A 237 -10.25 10.44 29.56
CA CYS A 237 -11.05 10.50 28.36
C CYS A 237 -11.84 9.21 28.19
N TYR A 238 -13.17 9.29 28.07
CA TYR A 238 -14.08 8.14 27.97
C TYR A 238 -14.62 7.90 26.58
N ASN A 239 -14.30 8.80 25.65
CA ASN A 239 -14.75 8.81 24.26
C ASN A 239 -13.76 8.17 23.27
N GLY A 240 -12.61 7.68 23.75
CA GLY A 240 -11.55 7.09 22.92
C GLY A 240 -10.37 8.03 22.66
N ASN A 241 -10.44 9.28 23.08
CA ASN A 241 -9.28 10.16 23.08
C ASN A 241 -8.22 9.66 24.05
N ILE A 242 -6.96 9.75 23.66
CA ILE A 242 -5.81 9.36 24.48
C ILE A 242 -5.55 10.47 25.51
N SER A 243 -5.61 10.14 26.80
CA SER A 243 -5.30 11.10 27.88
C SER A 243 -3.81 11.25 28.10
N ARG A 244 -3.05 10.15 27.92
CA ARG A 244 -1.59 10.11 28.09
C ARG A 244 -0.98 9.05 27.17
N MET A 245 0.17 9.38 26.59
CA MET A 245 1.02 8.47 25.83
C MET A 245 2.42 8.49 26.44
N CYS A 246 2.98 7.32 26.73
CA CYS A 246 4.36 7.18 27.15
C CYS A 246 5.08 6.22 26.21
N TRP A 247 6.36 6.47 25.94
CA TRP A 247 7.17 5.59 25.12
C TRP A 247 8.60 5.49 25.64
N GLN A 248 9.25 4.42 25.26
CA GLN A 248 10.66 4.13 25.55
C GLN A 248 11.26 3.36 24.36
N SER A 249 12.48 3.70 23.96
CA SER A 249 13.28 2.91 23.01
C SER A 249 14.20 1.95 23.76
N GLY A 250 14.49 0.79 23.14
CA GLY A 250 15.35 -0.26 23.69
C GLY A 250 14.62 -1.28 24.55
N GLU A 251 15.38 -2.27 25.04
CA GLU A 251 14.86 -3.33 25.90
C GLU A 251 14.39 -2.76 27.24
N GLY A 252 13.20 -3.14 27.68
CA GLY A 252 12.68 -2.66 28.95
C GLY A 252 11.25 -3.07 29.25
N GLY A 253 10.59 -3.76 28.36
CA GLY A 253 9.19 -4.19 28.55
C GLY A 253 8.21 -3.01 28.64
N ILE A 254 7.19 -3.14 29.46
CA ILE A 254 6.20 -2.07 29.69
C ILE A 254 6.92 -0.81 30.17
N VAL A 255 6.65 0.32 29.53
CA VAL A 255 7.24 1.61 29.91
C VAL A 255 6.97 1.89 31.39
N ALA A 256 8.02 1.76 32.19
CA ALA A 256 7.92 2.11 33.60
C ALA A 256 7.74 3.61 33.76
N ASP A 257 6.90 4.02 34.69
CA ASP A 257 6.61 5.43 34.94
C ASP A 257 7.86 6.29 35.26
N SER A 258 8.97 5.62 35.62
CA SER A 258 10.22 6.27 36.01
C SER A 258 11.21 6.53 34.88
N GLN A 259 11.00 5.99 33.67
CA GLN A 259 11.99 6.03 32.57
C GLN A 259 11.42 6.48 31.22
N GLY A 260 10.11 6.60 31.10
CA GLY A 260 9.45 6.94 29.85
C GLY A 260 9.53 8.42 29.50
N LYS A 261 9.44 8.69 28.21
CA LYS A 261 9.06 10.01 27.66
C LYS A 261 7.59 9.95 27.30
N GLY A 262 6.91 11.11 27.29
CA GLY A 262 5.50 11.07 26.96
C GLY A 262 4.85 12.42 26.79
N TYR A 263 3.57 12.34 26.44
CA TYR A 263 2.67 13.48 26.36
C TYR A 263 1.41 13.24 27.20
N SER A 264 0.96 14.28 27.89
CA SER A 264 -0.40 14.38 28.40
C SER A 264 -1.20 15.28 27.47
N PHE A 265 -2.38 14.81 27.07
CA PHE A 265 -3.22 15.49 26.08
C PHE A 265 -4.42 16.15 26.72
N THR A 266 -4.82 17.31 26.17
CA THR A 266 -6.10 17.95 26.46
C THR A 266 -6.88 18.20 25.18
N TYR A 267 -8.20 18.23 25.30
CA TYR A 267 -9.11 18.33 24.17
C TYR A 267 -10.14 19.42 24.40
N ASP A 268 -10.66 19.98 23.33
CA ASP A 268 -11.79 20.90 23.40
C ASP A 268 -13.14 20.16 23.49
N GLY A 269 -14.23 20.92 23.60
CA GLY A 269 -15.59 20.37 23.69
C GLY A 269 -16.06 19.58 22.47
N LEU A 270 -15.36 19.67 21.33
CA LEU A 270 -15.60 18.89 20.11
C LEU A 270 -14.61 17.71 19.97
N SER A 271 -13.90 17.37 21.03
CA SER A 271 -12.91 16.28 21.06
C SER A 271 -11.70 16.50 20.14
N ARG A 272 -11.38 17.75 19.79
CA ARG A 272 -10.20 18.10 19.00
C ARG A 272 -9.02 18.37 19.93
N LEU A 273 -7.81 17.99 19.53
CA LEU A 273 -6.59 18.19 20.32
C LEU A 273 -6.38 19.69 20.59
N LYS A 274 -6.13 20.03 21.86
CA LYS A 274 -5.83 21.39 22.31
C LYS A 274 -4.37 21.55 22.71
N ASP A 275 -3.92 20.69 23.62
CA ASP A 275 -2.54 20.72 24.08
C ASP A 275 -1.97 19.30 24.16
N ALA A 276 -0.69 19.17 23.82
CA ALA A 276 0.14 18.01 24.10
C ALA A 276 1.33 18.45 24.96
N ILE A 277 1.26 18.17 26.25
CA ILE A 277 2.27 18.59 27.22
C ILE A 277 3.31 17.49 27.38
N TYR A 278 4.53 17.77 26.96
CA TYR A 278 5.66 16.86 27.07
C TYR A 278 6.15 16.74 28.49
N GLY A 279 6.65 15.54 28.83
CA GLY A 279 7.38 15.26 30.05
C GLY A 279 8.17 13.96 29.98
N GLU A 280 9.02 13.76 30.96
CA GLU A 280 9.87 12.57 31.11
C GLU A 280 9.77 12.03 32.54
N GLY A 281 10.17 10.76 32.73
CA GLY A 281 10.24 10.11 34.04
C GLY A 281 8.90 9.94 34.74
N THR A 282 8.93 9.73 36.03
CA THR A 282 7.75 9.43 36.86
C THR A 282 6.67 10.49 36.68
N HIS A 283 5.48 10.06 36.27
CA HIS A 283 4.32 10.91 36.01
C HIS A 283 4.60 12.07 35.02
N LEU A 284 5.60 11.94 34.14
CA LEU A 284 6.04 12.98 33.21
C LEU A 284 6.40 14.32 33.86
N LYS A 285 7.05 14.26 35.04
CA LYS A 285 7.41 15.46 35.82
C LYS A 285 8.76 16.07 35.49
N GLN A 286 9.66 15.29 34.86
CA GLN A 286 10.99 15.75 34.48
C GLN A 286 10.97 16.36 33.07
N ASN A 287 11.86 17.29 32.79
CA ASN A 287 12.01 17.97 31.51
C ASN A 287 10.68 18.44 30.89
N ARG A 288 9.74 18.80 31.76
CA ARG A 288 8.38 19.17 31.36
C ARG A 288 8.39 20.41 30.47
N ASN A 289 7.48 20.44 29.53
CA ASN A 289 7.27 21.55 28.58
C ASN A 289 8.38 21.76 27.54
N ARG A 290 9.35 20.86 27.45
CA ARG A 290 10.47 21.00 26.50
C ARG A 290 10.04 20.89 25.03
N PHE A 291 9.01 20.08 24.75
CA PHE A 291 8.50 19.80 23.40
C PHE A 291 6.98 19.82 23.39
N ASN A 292 6.38 20.85 24.00
CA ASN A 292 4.95 21.01 23.97
C ASN A 292 4.46 21.39 22.58
N GLU A 293 3.29 20.84 22.22
CA GLU A 293 2.51 21.25 21.07
C GLU A 293 1.20 21.86 21.58
N GLN A 294 0.86 23.02 21.07
CA GLN A 294 -0.37 23.74 21.40
C GLN A 294 -1.07 24.17 20.12
N ILE A 295 -2.33 23.78 19.97
CA ILE A 295 -3.15 24.19 18.84
C ILE A 295 -3.93 25.43 19.25
N THR A 296 -3.62 26.56 18.62
CA THR A 296 -4.19 27.88 18.94
C THR A 296 -5.57 28.11 18.38
N GLY A 297 -5.93 27.38 17.31
CA GLY A 297 -7.26 27.50 16.72
C GLY A 297 -7.57 26.43 15.67
N TYR A 298 -8.87 26.33 15.40
CA TYR A 298 -9.44 25.49 14.35
C TYR A 298 -10.43 26.34 13.51
N ASP A 299 -10.49 26.09 12.21
CA ASP A 299 -11.56 26.62 11.40
C ASP A 299 -12.89 25.89 11.63
N LYS A 300 -13.95 26.33 10.94
CA LYS A 300 -15.28 25.72 11.05
C LYS A 300 -15.34 24.28 10.54
N MET A 301 -14.39 23.88 9.70
CA MET A 301 -14.28 22.53 9.14
C MET A 301 -13.38 21.62 9.96
N GLY A 302 -12.72 22.16 11.01
CA GLY A 302 -11.82 21.40 11.88
C GLY A 302 -10.36 21.37 11.41
N ASN A 303 -9.98 22.17 10.43
CA ASN A 303 -8.58 22.30 10.05
C ASN A 303 -7.82 23.13 11.07
N ILE A 304 -6.57 22.75 11.37
CA ILE A 304 -5.68 23.46 12.29
C ILE A 304 -5.26 24.79 11.66
N LEU A 305 -5.38 25.87 12.41
CA LEU A 305 -5.00 27.23 12.00
C LEU A 305 -3.67 27.71 12.59
N GLY A 306 -3.12 27.02 13.58
CA GLY A 306 -1.87 27.33 14.24
C GLY A 306 -1.71 26.65 15.58
#